data_fddee177320bcbd027091bdc5b663304
#
_entry.id   fddee177320bcbd027091bdc5b663304
#
_cell.length_a   1.000
_cell.length_b   1.000
_cell.length_c   1.000
_cell.angle_alpha   90.00
_cell.angle_beta   90.00
_cell.angle_gamma   90.00
#
_symmetry.space_group_name_H-M   'P 1'
#
loop_
_entity.id
_entity.type
_entity.pdbx_description
1 polymer ?
#
loop_
_entity_poly.entity_id
_entity_poly.type
_entity_poly.pdbx_seq_one_letter_code
_entity_poly.pdbx_strand_id
1 'polypeptide(L)'
;AGGNNYLAVKFTPNDYPVDLYRASFYTVGSDLGFGWVNVWDDDGEGGLPGSLLIENIPINFSPDVWTPVPLSSYDAVISDGSFYVGWWETPNTPPIGVDTDALSQNSYIDLGIGLGWQEFSNYFTGELMIRVEVDSASSAMALDDNLDNMIPSEFALMQNYPNPFNPVTTIEFHLPSDAITELVIYDIHGRVVESVVNELLIAGRYKFGFDASGLSSGMYFYTITSKDKISSKVFVNTKKLILLK
;
A
#
# COMPACT_ATOMS: atom_id res chain seq x y z
N ALA A 1 -17.62 17.30 -14.25
CA ALA A 1 -17.76 15.86 -14.17
C ALA A 1 -16.33 15.33 -14.15
N GLY A 2 -15.83 14.93 -12.99
CA GLY A 2 -14.56 14.25 -12.90
C GLY A 2 -14.75 12.85 -13.47
N GLY A 3 -14.10 12.56 -14.59
CA GLY A 3 -14.04 11.21 -15.13
C GLY A 3 -13.29 10.34 -14.14
N ASN A 4 -13.76 9.11 -13.93
CA ASN A 4 -13.04 8.10 -13.20
C ASN A 4 -11.92 7.60 -14.11
N ASN A 5 -10.68 7.96 -13.81
CA ASN A 5 -9.53 7.47 -14.56
C ASN A 5 -9.03 6.19 -13.87
N TYR A 6 -8.70 5.20 -14.68
CA TYR A 6 -8.03 4.00 -14.21
C TYR A 6 -6.66 3.90 -14.88
N LEU A 7 -5.69 3.48 -14.11
CA LEU A 7 -4.34 3.12 -14.57
C LEU A 7 -4.10 1.66 -14.22
N ALA A 8 -3.61 0.86 -15.16
CA ALA A 8 -3.34 -0.55 -14.93
C ALA A 8 -2.12 -1.05 -15.71
N VAL A 9 -1.50 -2.11 -15.19
CA VAL A 9 -0.41 -2.83 -15.84
C VAL A 9 -0.85 -4.27 -16.09
N LYS A 10 -0.55 -4.78 -17.28
CA LYS A 10 -0.79 -6.17 -17.70
C LYS A 10 0.30 -7.09 -17.20
N PHE A 11 -0.10 -8.21 -16.62
CA PHE A 11 0.77 -9.29 -16.19
C PHE A 11 0.35 -10.60 -16.83
N THR A 12 1.33 -11.36 -17.33
CA THR A 12 1.10 -12.67 -17.93
C THR A 12 1.96 -13.69 -17.18
N PRO A 13 1.36 -14.58 -16.37
CA PRO A 13 2.09 -15.65 -15.69
C PRO A 13 2.76 -16.61 -16.68
N ASN A 14 3.86 -17.23 -16.28
CA ASN A 14 4.52 -18.26 -17.07
C ASN A 14 3.87 -19.64 -16.90
N ASP A 15 3.24 -19.88 -15.75
CA ASP A 15 2.61 -21.14 -15.36
C ASP A 15 1.21 -20.88 -14.80
N TYR A 16 0.32 -21.87 -14.88
CA TYR A 16 -1.08 -21.78 -14.40
C TYR A 16 -1.49 -23.07 -13.67
N PRO A 17 -2.46 -23.02 -12.72
CA PRO A 17 -3.04 -21.77 -12.18
C PRO A 17 -2.07 -21.03 -11.27
N VAL A 18 -2.26 -19.72 -11.09
CA VAL A 18 -1.54 -18.91 -10.10
C VAL A 18 -2.52 -18.19 -9.18
N ASP A 19 -2.18 -18.16 -7.91
CA ASP A 19 -2.88 -17.36 -6.91
C ASP A 19 -2.25 -15.96 -6.86
N LEU A 20 -3.08 -14.92 -6.78
CA LEU A 20 -2.59 -13.57 -6.63
C LEU A 20 -2.18 -13.34 -5.17
N TYR A 21 -0.90 -13.11 -4.94
CA TYR A 21 -0.35 -12.96 -3.60
C TYR A 21 -0.30 -11.49 -3.16
N ARG A 22 0.33 -10.63 -3.98
CA ARG A 22 0.54 -9.22 -3.65
C ARG A 22 0.70 -8.36 -4.90
N ALA A 23 0.18 -7.14 -4.86
CA ALA A 23 0.60 -6.06 -5.74
C ALA A 23 1.42 -5.03 -4.96
N SER A 24 2.27 -4.28 -5.64
CA SER A 24 3.01 -3.18 -5.04
C SER A 24 3.03 -1.99 -6.01
N PHE A 25 2.82 -0.80 -5.47
CA PHE A 25 2.72 0.45 -6.23
C PHE A 25 3.80 1.42 -5.76
N TYR A 26 4.52 2.03 -6.69
CA TYR A 26 5.43 3.11 -6.36
C TYR A 26 4.78 4.44 -6.70
N THR A 27 4.60 5.29 -5.70
CA THR A 27 4.04 6.63 -5.89
C THR A 27 5.11 7.67 -5.69
N VAL A 28 4.96 8.81 -6.37
CA VAL A 28 5.88 9.94 -6.29
C VAL A 28 5.16 11.16 -5.72
N GLY A 29 5.89 12.06 -5.08
CA GLY A 29 5.33 13.31 -4.56
C GLY A 29 5.67 13.54 -3.10
N SER A 30 5.00 14.52 -2.49
CA SER A 30 5.27 14.94 -1.10
C SER A 30 4.18 14.52 -0.12
N ASP A 31 3.01 14.11 -0.61
CA ASP A 31 1.82 13.94 0.22
C ASP A 31 1.42 12.47 0.31
N LEU A 32 0.94 12.07 1.47
CA LEU A 32 0.22 10.82 1.65
C LEU A 32 -1.07 10.87 0.83
N GLY A 33 -1.42 9.78 0.18
CA GLY A 33 -2.63 9.70 -0.62
C GLY A 33 -3.41 8.43 -0.38
N PHE A 34 -4.68 8.49 -0.73
CA PHE A 34 -5.61 7.36 -0.64
C PHE A 34 -6.10 7.00 -2.04
N GLY A 35 -6.28 5.70 -2.29
CA GLY A 35 -6.82 5.20 -3.55
C GLY A 35 -7.46 3.84 -3.42
N TRP A 36 -7.92 3.33 -4.55
CA TRP A 36 -8.59 2.04 -4.67
C TRP A 36 -7.86 1.19 -5.71
N VAL A 37 -7.40 0.01 -5.30
CA VAL A 37 -6.77 -0.95 -6.18
C VAL A 37 -7.80 -1.93 -6.69
N ASN A 38 -7.70 -2.26 -7.97
CA ASN A 38 -8.55 -3.21 -8.66
C ASN A 38 -7.69 -4.22 -9.42
N VAL A 39 -8.26 -5.40 -9.65
CA VAL A 39 -7.69 -6.44 -10.51
C VAL A 39 -8.74 -6.83 -11.53
N TRP A 40 -8.36 -6.87 -12.80
CA TRP A 40 -9.23 -7.26 -13.92
C TRP A 40 -8.67 -8.50 -14.62
N ASP A 41 -9.58 -9.28 -15.19
CA ASP A 41 -9.27 -10.32 -16.18
C ASP A 41 -8.95 -9.69 -17.54
N ASP A 42 -8.35 -10.44 -18.46
CA ASP A 42 -8.08 -10.02 -19.83
C ASP A 42 -9.20 -10.43 -20.82
N ASP A 43 -10.41 -10.66 -20.31
CA ASP A 43 -11.60 -11.06 -21.07
C ASP A 43 -12.31 -9.90 -21.78
N GLY A 44 -11.77 -8.70 -21.72
CA GLY A 44 -12.22 -7.55 -22.50
C GLY A 44 -11.89 -7.65 -23.99
N GLU A 45 -12.51 -6.80 -24.81
CA GLU A 45 -12.29 -6.81 -26.28
C GLU A 45 -10.80 -6.63 -26.61
N GLY A 46 -10.26 -7.55 -27.38
CA GLY A 46 -8.84 -7.53 -27.77
C GLY A 46 -7.86 -7.90 -26.66
N GLY A 47 -8.31 -8.55 -25.57
CA GLY A 47 -7.49 -8.93 -24.44
C GLY A 47 -7.15 -7.73 -23.53
N LEU A 48 -7.98 -6.69 -23.54
CA LEU A 48 -7.93 -5.55 -22.63
C LEU A 48 -8.59 -5.90 -21.28
N PRO A 49 -8.44 -5.05 -20.23
CA PRO A 49 -9.13 -5.28 -18.97
C PRO A 49 -10.64 -5.43 -19.17
N GLY A 50 -11.21 -6.51 -18.69
CA GLY A 50 -12.60 -6.88 -18.81
C GLY A 50 -13.29 -6.98 -17.44
N SER A 51 -13.66 -8.20 -17.02
CA SER A 51 -14.35 -8.41 -15.75
C SER A 51 -13.41 -8.13 -14.55
N LEU A 52 -14.00 -7.61 -13.48
CA LEU A 52 -13.29 -7.39 -12.22
C LEU A 52 -13.14 -8.72 -11.47
N LEU A 53 -11.90 -9.09 -11.16
CA LEU A 53 -11.56 -10.21 -10.28
C LEU A 53 -11.52 -9.78 -8.82
N ILE A 54 -10.97 -8.58 -8.56
CA ILE A 54 -10.95 -7.96 -7.22
C ILE A 54 -11.31 -6.49 -7.38
N GLU A 55 -12.19 -6.00 -6.54
CA GLU A 55 -12.73 -4.65 -6.64
C GLU A 55 -12.50 -3.85 -5.35
N ASN A 56 -12.08 -2.58 -5.53
CA ASN A 56 -12.06 -1.56 -4.49
C ASN A 56 -11.28 -1.93 -3.22
N ILE A 57 -10.04 -2.41 -3.37
CA ILE A 57 -9.13 -2.58 -2.24
C ILE A 57 -8.66 -1.18 -1.79
N PRO A 58 -9.02 -0.72 -0.58
CA PRO A 58 -8.58 0.57 -0.09
C PRO A 58 -7.09 0.55 0.23
N ILE A 59 -6.36 1.60 -0.17
CA ILE A 59 -4.94 1.70 0.08
C ILE A 59 -4.53 3.14 0.43
N ASN A 60 -3.66 3.26 1.42
CA ASN A 60 -2.95 4.49 1.74
C ASN A 60 -1.55 4.42 1.14
N PHE A 61 -1.26 5.32 0.22
CA PHE A 61 0.04 5.40 -0.44
C PHE A 61 1.01 6.27 0.35
N SER A 62 2.26 5.82 0.44
CA SER A 62 3.37 6.62 0.95
C SER A 62 4.27 7.02 -0.23
N PRO A 63 4.62 8.31 -0.37
CA PRO A 63 5.43 8.76 -1.50
C PRO A 63 6.85 8.20 -1.45
N ASP A 64 7.44 8.02 -2.63
CA ASP A 64 8.82 7.59 -2.87
C ASP A 64 9.19 6.24 -2.24
N VAL A 65 8.18 5.39 -2.01
CA VAL A 65 8.36 3.99 -1.57
C VAL A 65 7.38 3.06 -2.28
N TRP A 66 7.73 1.78 -2.35
CA TRP A 66 6.82 0.74 -2.79
C TRP A 66 5.78 0.46 -1.70
N THR A 67 4.51 0.69 -2.00
CA THR A 67 3.39 0.40 -1.09
C THR A 67 2.79 -0.96 -1.47
N PRO A 68 2.89 -1.98 -0.59
CA PRO A 68 2.35 -3.31 -0.86
C PRO A 68 0.84 -3.37 -0.61
N VAL A 69 0.14 -4.15 -1.45
CA VAL A 69 -1.29 -4.44 -1.37
C VAL A 69 -1.46 -5.96 -1.34
N PRO A 70 -1.83 -6.59 -0.23
CA PRO A 70 -2.05 -8.03 -0.20
C PRO A 70 -3.29 -8.39 -1.02
N LEU A 71 -3.15 -9.35 -1.93
CA LEU A 71 -4.21 -9.89 -2.76
C LEU A 71 -4.66 -11.27 -2.29
N SER A 72 -3.83 -11.95 -1.52
CA SER A 72 -4.08 -13.33 -1.04
C SER A 72 -5.36 -13.51 -0.22
N SER A 73 -5.91 -12.45 0.35
CA SER A 73 -7.18 -12.49 1.10
C SER A 73 -8.44 -12.47 0.23
N TYR A 74 -8.27 -12.37 -1.10
CA TYR A 74 -9.39 -12.25 -2.05
C TYR A 74 -9.64 -13.51 -2.85
N ASP A 75 -8.87 -14.59 -2.62
CA ASP A 75 -9.00 -15.90 -3.28
C ASP A 75 -9.09 -15.81 -4.82
N ALA A 76 -8.37 -14.86 -5.42
CA ALA A 76 -8.37 -14.65 -6.86
C ALA A 76 -7.32 -15.55 -7.52
N VAL A 77 -7.78 -16.46 -8.38
CA VAL A 77 -6.95 -17.42 -9.11
C VAL A 77 -6.99 -17.11 -10.60
N ILE A 78 -5.83 -16.97 -11.21
CA ILE A 78 -5.68 -16.85 -12.67
C ILE A 78 -5.46 -18.25 -13.23
N SER A 79 -6.43 -18.74 -14.00
CA SER A 79 -6.42 -20.10 -14.56
C SER A 79 -5.75 -20.17 -15.92
N ASP A 80 -5.76 -19.09 -16.68
CA ASP A 80 -5.13 -18.92 -17.99
C ASP A 80 -5.03 -17.42 -18.32
N GLY A 81 -4.44 -17.07 -19.47
CA GLY A 81 -4.42 -15.69 -19.99
C GLY A 81 -3.55 -14.73 -19.20
N SER A 82 -3.92 -13.49 -19.24
CA SER A 82 -3.27 -12.39 -18.53
C SER A 82 -4.27 -11.77 -17.56
N PHE A 83 -3.77 -10.92 -16.69
CA PHE A 83 -4.60 -10.11 -15.81
C PHE A 83 -4.02 -8.71 -15.68
N TYR A 84 -4.79 -7.80 -15.18
CA TYR A 84 -4.40 -6.40 -14.99
C TYR A 84 -4.51 -6.02 -13.53
N VAL A 85 -3.53 -5.29 -13.04
CA VAL A 85 -3.54 -4.70 -11.70
C VAL A 85 -3.37 -3.20 -11.84
N GLY A 86 -4.23 -2.45 -11.19
CA GLY A 86 -4.20 -1.03 -11.28
C GLY A 86 -5.02 -0.34 -10.20
N TRP A 87 -5.19 0.95 -10.36
CA TRP A 87 -5.94 1.75 -9.42
C TRP A 87 -6.90 2.73 -10.08
N TRP A 88 -7.85 3.18 -9.29
CA TRP A 88 -8.72 4.28 -9.62
C TRP A 88 -8.10 5.59 -9.16
N GLU A 89 -7.87 6.52 -10.08
CA GLU A 89 -7.41 7.86 -9.77
C GLU A 89 -8.56 8.73 -9.25
N THR A 90 -8.35 9.33 -8.10
CA THR A 90 -9.18 10.39 -7.54
C THR A 90 -8.35 11.67 -7.43
N PRO A 91 -8.97 12.85 -7.21
CA PRO A 91 -8.20 14.09 -7.00
C PRO A 91 -7.20 14.05 -5.85
N ASN A 92 -7.35 13.10 -4.93
CA ASN A 92 -6.49 12.92 -3.76
C ASN A 92 -5.54 11.72 -3.88
N THR A 93 -5.53 11.04 -5.03
CA THR A 93 -4.60 9.93 -5.28
C THR A 93 -3.24 10.51 -5.66
N PRO A 94 -2.13 10.09 -5.04
CA PRO A 94 -0.80 10.57 -5.42
C PRO A 94 -0.44 10.06 -6.81
N PRO A 95 0.40 10.79 -7.56
CA PRO A 95 0.88 10.33 -8.86
C PRO A 95 1.62 9.01 -8.73
N ILE A 96 1.34 8.06 -9.64
CA ILE A 96 2.14 6.85 -9.76
C ILE A 96 3.49 7.18 -10.39
N GLY A 97 4.54 6.50 -9.95
CA GLY A 97 5.85 6.57 -10.60
C GLY A 97 5.79 5.98 -12.01
N VAL A 98 6.54 6.59 -12.91
CA VAL A 98 6.72 6.12 -14.29
C VAL A 98 8.20 5.82 -14.50
N ASP A 99 8.51 4.58 -14.89
CA ASP A 99 9.84 4.18 -15.32
C ASP A 99 10.00 4.51 -16.80
N THR A 100 10.77 5.56 -17.09
CA THR A 100 10.97 6.05 -18.46
C THR A 100 11.99 5.21 -19.25
N ASP A 101 12.71 4.33 -18.59
CA ASP A 101 13.68 3.42 -19.23
C ASP A 101 13.01 2.08 -19.63
N ALA A 102 11.83 1.79 -19.07
CA ALA A 102 11.05 0.60 -19.42
C ALA A 102 10.24 0.85 -20.72
N LEU A 103 10.27 -0.13 -21.62
CA LEU A 103 9.61 -0.07 -22.92
C LEU A 103 8.68 -1.28 -23.16
N SER A 104 8.14 -1.88 -22.11
CA SER A 104 7.39 -3.13 -22.22
C SER A 104 5.99 -3.00 -22.82
N GLN A 105 5.43 -1.79 -22.87
CA GLN A 105 4.07 -1.50 -23.38
C GLN A 105 2.95 -2.29 -22.67
N ASN A 106 3.13 -2.57 -21.39
CA ASN A 106 2.17 -3.30 -20.57
C ASN A 106 1.27 -2.38 -19.73
N SER A 107 1.43 -1.07 -19.88
CA SER A 107 0.66 -0.07 -19.13
C SER A 107 -0.54 0.42 -19.94
N TYR A 108 -1.68 0.57 -19.27
CA TYR A 108 -2.97 0.93 -19.85
C TYR A 108 -3.65 2.02 -19.04
N ILE A 109 -4.49 2.80 -19.72
CA ILE A 109 -5.26 3.90 -19.12
C ILE A 109 -6.69 3.89 -19.63
N ASP A 110 -7.67 4.08 -18.76
CA ASP A 110 -9.03 4.48 -19.11
C ASP A 110 -9.29 5.88 -18.53
N LEU A 111 -9.46 6.85 -19.41
CA LEU A 111 -9.69 8.24 -19.05
C LEU A 111 -11.14 8.53 -18.58
N GLY A 112 -12.01 7.53 -18.54
CA GLY A 112 -13.41 7.70 -18.13
C GLY A 112 -14.25 8.57 -19.06
N ILE A 113 -13.78 8.81 -20.29
CA ILE A 113 -14.45 9.67 -21.30
C ILE A 113 -15.18 8.85 -22.37
N GLY A 114 -15.35 7.55 -22.12
CA GLY A 114 -16.10 6.65 -23.01
C GLY A 114 -15.28 6.04 -24.15
N LEU A 115 -13.96 6.18 -24.14
CA LEU A 115 -13.06 5.52 -25.09
C LEU A 115 -12.63 4.12 -24.64
N GLY A 116 -12.96 3.75 -23.37
CA GLY A 116 -12.47 2.53 -22.74
C GLY A 116 -10.96 2.51 -22.56
N TRP A 117 -10.42 1.33 -22.31
CA TRP A 117 -8.99 1.13 -22.09
C TRP A 117 -8.15 1.41 -23.32
N GLN A 118 -7.06 2.14 -23.15
CA GLN A 118 -6.09 2.50 -24.17
C GLN A 118 -4.68 2.17 -23.67
N GLU A 119 -3.74 1.93 -24.59
CA GLU A 119 -2.32 1.82 -24.24
C GLU A 119 -1.82 3.14 -23.63
N PHE A 120 -1.13 3.07 -22.52
CA PHE A 120 -0.56 4.24 -21.83
C PHE A 120 0.44 4.99 -22.73
N SER A 121 1.19 4.26 -23.57
CA SER A 121 2.15 4.79 -24.54
C SER A 121 1.55 5.75 -25.57
N ASN A 122 0.23 5.73 -25.79
CA ASN A 122 -0.46 6.68 -26.64
C ASN A 122 -0.49 8.11 -26.05
N TYR A 123 -0.26 8.26 -24.77
CA TYR A 123 -0.39 9.52 -24.04
C TYR A 123 0.90 9.92 -23.31
N PHE A 124 1.68 8.94 -22.83
CA PHE A 124 2.83 9.15 -21.98
C PHE A 124 3.99 8.25 -22.40
N THR A 125 5.22 8.66 -22.06
CA THR A 125 6.43 7.84 -22.27
C THR A 125 6.77 7.11 -20.98
N GLY A 126 7.01 5.80 -21.05
CA GLY A 126 7.42 4.94 -19.94
C GLY A 126 6.33 3.97 -19.48
N GLU A 127 6.61 3.28 -18.40
CA GLU A 127 5.73 2.26 -17.80
C GLU A 127 5.34 2.63 -16.38
N LEU A 128 4.11 2.30 -16.00
CA LEU A 128 3.63 2.50 -14.64
C LEU A 128 4.40 1.58 -13.66
N MET A 129 4.85 2.15 -12.56
CA MET A 129 5.60 1.40 -11.56
C MET A 129 4.64 0.58 -10.67
N ILE A 130 4.16 -0.53 -11.20
CA ILE A 130 3.34 -1.54 -10.51
C ILE A 130 4.06 -2.89 -10.61
N ARG A 131 4.09 -3.65 -9.53
CA ARG A 131 4.63 -5.01 -9.45
C ARG A 131 3.58 -5.95 -8.90
N VAL A 132 3.63 -7.22 -9.35
CA VAL A 132 2.75 -8.27 -8.83
C VAL A 132 3.58 -9.50 -8.50
N GLU A 133 3.28 -10.09 -7.36
CA GLU A 133 3.79 -11.37 -6.92
C GLU A 133 2.63 -12.37 -6.98
N VAL A 134 2.87 -13.51 -7.62
CA VAL A 134 1.92 -14.61 -7.73
C VAL A 134 2.51 -15.86 -7.09
N ASP A 135 1.66 -16.69 -6.52
CA ASP A 135 2.04 -18.01 -6.03
C ASP A 135 1.57 -19.06 -7.04
N SER A 136 2.47 -19.87 -7.55
CA SER A 136 2.13 -21.01 -8.42
C SER A 136 2.11 -22.29 -7.61
N ALA A 137 1.20 -23.20 -7.92
CA ALA A 137 1.12 -24.53 -7.28
C ALA A 137 2.44 -25.31 -7.35
N SER A 138 3.38 -24.93 -8.25
CA SER A 138 4.74 -25.44 -8.32
C SER A 138 5.72 -24.77 -7.36
N SER A 139 5.40 -23.57 -6.85
CA SER A 139 6.28 -22.78 -5.97
C SER A 139 6.18 -23.15 -4.49
N ALA A 140 5.31 -24.08 -4.12
CA ALA A 140 5.21 -24.58 -2.73
C ALA A 140 6.52 -25.24 -2.21
N MET A 141 7.60 -25.27 -3.00
CA MET A 141 8.91 -25.79 -2.61
C MET A 141 10.08 -24.81 -2.76
N ALA A 142 9.85 -23.56 -3.09
CA ALA A 142 10.90 -22.54 -3.13
C ALA A 142 10.37 -21.22 -2.55
N LEU A 143 10.06 -21.20 -1.27
CA LEU A 143 9.97 -19.96 -0.52
C LEU A 143 11.36 -19.33 -0.52
N ASP A 144 11.54 -18.29 -1.33
CA ASP A 144 12.70 -17.42 -1.21
C ASP A 144 12.59 -16.75 0.18
N ASP A 145 13.55 -17.05 1.06
CA ASP A 145 13.65 -16.53 2.43
C ASP A 145 13.62 -14.98 2.51
N ASN A 146 13.62 -14.29 1.35
CA ASN A 146 13.54 -12.82 1.28
C ASN A 146 12.10 -12.29 1.28
N LEU A 147 11.08 -13.11 1.02
CA LEU A 147 9.66 -12.70 1.03
C LEU A 147 9.08 -12.62 2.44
N ASP A 148 9.53 -13.47 3.35
CA ASP A 148 9.17 -13.44 4.78
C ASP A 148 9.58 -12.12 5.48
N ASN A 149 10.48 -11.34 4.88
CA ASN A 149 10.89 -10.05 5.41
C ASN A 149 9.93 -8.88 5.09
N MET A 150 8.93 -9.05 4.25
CA MET A 150 8.02 -7.94 3.88
C MET A 150 6.76 -7.89 4.75
N ILE A 151 6.19 -9.02 5.15
CA ILE A 151 5.13 -9.06 6.15
C ILE A 151 5.76 -9.39 7.50
N PRO A 152 5.60 -8.54 8.50
CA PRO A 152 6.12 -8.81 9.84
C PRO A 152 5.48 -10.07 10.43
N SER A 153 6.26 -10.92 11.09
CA SER A 153 5.75 -12.11 11.77
C SER A 153 5.02 -11.81 13.08
N GLU A 154 5.18 -10.59 13.62
CA GLU A 154 4.58 -10.17 14.89
C GLU A 154 4.25 -8.68 14.89
N PHE A 155 3.28 -8.29 15.74
CA PHE A 155 3.02 -6.88 16.03
C PHE A 155 4.21 -6.26 16.75
N ALA A 156 4.69 -5.12 16.27
CA ALA A 156 5.78 -4.40 16.90
C ALA A 156 5.56 -2.88 16.80
N LEU A 157 5.96 -2.18 17.87
CA LEU A 157 6.11 -0.72 17.85
C LEU A 157 7.60 -0.40 18.02
N MET A 158 8.21 0.27 17.05
CA MET A 158 9.61 0.63 17.11
C MET A 158 9.83 1.92 17.90
N GLN A 159 11.07 2.13 18.39
CA GLN A 159 11.46 3.40 18.96
C GLN A 159 11.51 4.43 17.84
N ASN A 160 10.87 5.60 18.04
CA ASN A 160 10.92 6.69 17.07
C ASN A 160 12.38 7.12 16.79
N TYR A 161 12.65 7.51 15.58
CA TYR A 161 13.98 7.95 15.19
C TYR A 161 13.89 9.24 14.34
N PRO A 162 14.73 10.23 14.69
CA PRO A 162 15.62 10.32 15.84
C PRO A 162 14.88 10.40 17.19
N ASN A 163 15.56 10.02 18.29
CA ASN A 163 15.08 10.23 19.66
C ASN A 163 16.30 10.40 20.60
N PRO A 164 16.58 11.58 21.17
CA PRO A 164 15.78 12.81 21.08
C PRO A 164 15.67 13.39 19.68
N PHE A 165 14.62 14.21 19.42
CA PHE A 165 14.32 14.78 18.10
C PHE A 165 14.05 16.29 18.14
N ASN A 166 14.17 16.98 16.97
CA ASN A 166 13.93 18.43 16.82
C ASN A 166 13.57 18.78 15.37
N PRO A 167 12.42 19.31 15.05
CA PRO A 167 11.13 19.06 15.73
C PRO A 167 10.44 17.81 15.15
N VAL A 168 11.05 17.14 14.15
CA VAL A 168 10.46 16.02 13.39
C VAL A 168 11.10 14.68 13.79
N THR A 169 10.28 13.66 13.88
CA THR A 169 10.70 12.27 14.08
C THR A 169 9.82 11.31 13.32
N THR A 170 10.30 10.10 13.08
CA THR A 170 9.53 9.02 12.45
C THR A 170 9.17 7.95 13.47
N ILE A 171 7.91 7.56 13.51
CA ILE A 171 7.39 6.44 14.28
C ILE A 171 7.18 5.27 13.30
N GLU A 172 7.73 4.11 13.62
CA GLU A 172 7.57 2.89 12.83
C GLU A 172 6.87 1.81 13.65
N PHE A 173 5.94 1.08 13.02
CA PHE A 173 5.32 -0.09 13.61
C PHE A 173 5.03 -1.16 12.56
N HIS A 174 4.81 -2.40 13.04
CA HIS A 174 4.62 -3.57 12.21
C HIS A 174 3.31 -4.27 12.57
N LEU A 175 2.58 -4.69 11.52
CA LEU A 175 1.34 -5.45 11.63
C LEU A 175 1.50 -6.78 10.87
N PRO A 176 1.42 -7.94 11.55
CA PRO A 176 1.50 -9.25 10.90
C PRO A 176 0.19 -9.65 10.20
N SER A 177 -0.90 -8.95 10.47
CA SER A 177 -2.24 -9.18 9.94
C SER A 177 -3.01 -7.88 9.87
N ASP A 178 -4.10 -7.85 9.10
CA ASP A 178 -5.00 -6.71 9.03
C ASP A 178 -5.56 -6.39 10.41
N ALA A 179 -5.47 -5.13 10.81
CA ALA A 179 -5.86 -4.70 12.14
C ALA A 179 -6.47 -3.29 12.14
N ILE A 180 -7.53 -3.11 12.93
CA ILE A 180 -7.99 -1.77 13.30
C ILE A 180 -6.93 -1.19 14.23
N THR A 181 -6.22 -0.17 13.74
CA THR A 181 -5.04 0.38 14.40
C THR A 181 -5.27 1.82 14.81
N GLU A 182 -4.97 2.13 16.05
CA GLU A 182 -4.95 3.48 16.62
C GLU A 182 -3.54 3.79 17.10
N LEU A 183 -2.95 4.91 16.66
CA LEU A 183 -1.67 5.44 17.13
C LEU A 183 -1.89 6.85 17.67
N VAL A 184 -1.71 7.02 18.99
CA VAL A 184 -2.00 8.27 19.68
C VAL A 184 -0.78 8.75 20.45
N ILE A 185 -0.54 10.06 20.42
CA ILE A 185 0.52 10.73 21.17
C ILE A 185 -0.08 11.44 22.38
N TYR A 186 0.59 11.29 23.51
CA TYR A 186 0.18 11.82 24.82
C TYR A 186 1.27 12.69 25.45
N ASP A 187 0.86 13.68 26.23
CA ASP A 187 1.76 14.37 27.13
C ASP A 187 2.02 13.57 28.44
N ILE A 188 2.87 14.10 29.31
CA ILE A 188 3.21 13.49 30.59
C ILE A 188 2.02 13.38 31.57
N HIS A 189 0.91 14.05 31.31
CA HIS A 189 -0.32 13.99 32.10
C HIS A 189 -1.35 13.01 31.51
N GLY A 190 -1.00 12.33 30.41
CA GLY A 190 -1.88 11.40 29.70
C GLY A 190 -2.95 12.08 28.84
N ARG A 191 -2.81 13.37 28.56
CA ARG A 191 -3.70 14.10 27.66
C ARG A 191 -3.29 13.82 26.23
N VAL A 192 -4.27 13.57 25.37
CA VAL A 192 -4.04 13.39 23.92
C VAL A 192 -3.47 14.67 23.33
N VAL A 193 -2.34 14.54 22.67
CA VAL A 193 -1.67 15.61 21.90
C VAL A 193 -2.08 15.49 20.44
N GLU A 194 -2.06 14.28 19.88
CA GLU A 194 -2.38 14.00 18.47
C GLU A 194 -2.83 12.56 18.31
N SER A 195 -3.80 12.33 17.40
CA SER A 195 -4.17 11.01 16.89
C SER A 195 -3.59 10.86 15.49
N VAL A 196 -2.52 10.09 15.37
CA VAL A 196 -1.73 9.93 14.14
C VAL A 196 -2.40 8.97 13.18
N VAL A 197 -2.98 7.88 13.71
CA VAL A 197 -3.67 6.81 12.95
C VAL A 197 -4.91 6.40 13.74
N ASN A 198 -6.03 6.17 13.04
CA ASN A 198 -7.23 5.57 13.61
C ASN A 198 -8.07 4.95 12.48
N GLU A 199 -7.60 3.82 11.94
CA GLU A 199 -8.22 3.17 10.80
C GLU A 199 -7.88 1.67 10.71
N LEU A 200 -8.53 0.97 9.76
CA LEU A 200 -8.15 -0.38 9.38
C LEU A 200 -6.89 -0.31 8.50
N LEU A 201 -5.81 -0.91 8.98
CA LEU A 201 -4.57 -1.09 8.24
C LEU A 201 -4.38 -2.56 7.90
N ILE A 202 -3.85 -2.82 6.71
CA ILE A 202 -3.47 -4.16 6.26
C ILE A 202 -2.15 -4.62 6.88
N ALA A 203 -1.85 -5.91 6.80
CA ALA A 203 -0.55 -6.44 7.22
C ALA A 203 0.61 -5.71 6.53
N GLY A 204 1.63 -5.30 7.27
CA GLY A 204 2.75 -4.55 6.71
C GLY A 204 3.59 -3.77 7.72
N ARG A 205 4.54 -3.00 7.21
CA ARG A 205 5.39 -2.07 7.97
C ARG A 205 4.98 -0.65 7.66
N TYR A 206 4.78 0.15 8.70
CA TYR A 206 4.28 1.51 8.60
C TYR A 206 5.26 2.51 9.19
N LYS A 207 5.41 3.65 8.54
CA LYS A 207 6.23 4.78 9.00
C LYS A 207 5.43 6.06 8.92
N PHE A 208 5.35 6.78 10.05
CA PHE A 208 4.64 8.04 10.15
C PHE A 208 5.58 9.13 10.62
N GLY A 209 5.65 10.23 9.88
CA GLY A 209 6.32 11.46 10.30
C GLY A 209 5.49 12.17 11.36
N PHE A 210 6.12 12.58 12.46
CA PHE A 210 5.50 13.41 13.50
C PHE A 210 6.26 14.73 13.60
N ASP A 211 5.55 15.83 13.36
CA ASP A 211 6.06 17.21 13.50
C ASP A 211 5.56 17.84 14.80
N ALA A 212 6.45 17.97 15.74
CA ALA A 212 6.20 18.58 17.04
C ALA A 212 6.53 20.09 17.11
N SER A 213 6.53 20.80 15.96
CA SER A 213 6.85 22.25 15.90
C SER A 213 5.98 23.08 16.82
N GLY A 214 4.71 22.69 17.02
CA GLY A 214 3.76 23.36 17.92
C GLY A 214 3.91 23.03 19.41
N LEU A 215 4.76 22.04 19.76
CA LEU A 215 4.87 21.53 21.12
C LEU A 215 6.08 22.11 21.85
N SER A 216 6.05 22.10 23.18
CA SER A 216 7.19 22.50 24.04
C SER A 216 8.21 21.35 24.16
N SER A 217 9.51 21.70 24.35
CA SER A 217 10.51 20.69 24.69
C SER A 217 10.09 19.90 25.92
N GLY A 218 10.24 18.57 25.87
CA GLY A 218 9.81 17.72 26.95
C GLY A 218 9.66 16.25 26.56
N MET A 219 9.10 15.49 27.48
CA MET A 219 8.81 14.07 27.30
C MET A 219 7.35 13.88 26.89
N TYR A 220 7.13 13.03 25.91
CA TYR A 220 5.82 12.60 25.41
C TYR A 220 5.81 11.08 25.31
N PHE A 221 4.65 10.51 25.13
CA PHE A 221 4.46 9.07 24.92
C PHE A 221 3.61 8.84 23.67
N TYR A 222 3.86 7.76 22.97
CA TYR A 222 2.99 7.29 21.91
C TYR A 222 2.58 5.86 22.17
N THR A 223 1.30 5.58 21.95
CA THR A 223 0.71 4.26 22.16
C THR A 223 0.07 3.81 20.87
N ILE A 224 0.40 2.60 20.45
CA ILE A 224 -0.33 1.88 19.42
C ILE A 224 -1.30 0.91 20.08
N THR A 225 -2.51 0.86 19.56
CA THR A 225 -3.51 -0.18 19.85
C THR A 225 -3.94 -0.79 18.53
N SER A 226 -3.64 -2.07 18.28
CA SER A 226 -4.03 -2.76 17.04
C SER A 226 -4.88 -3.96 17.40
N LYS A 227 -6.09 -4.00 16.86
CA LYS A 227 -7.03 -5.12 17.01
C LYS A 227 -7.07 -5.91 15.71
N ASP A 228 -6.53 -7.12 15.74
CA ASP A 228 -6.53 -8.05 14.63
C ASP A 228 -7.96 -8.34 14.15
N LYS A 229 -8.17 -8.24 12.82
CA LYS A 229 -9.49 -8.34 12.18
C LYS A 229 -10.07 -9.76 12.28
N ILE A 230 -9.22 -10.78 12.23
CA ILE A 230 -9.64 -12.19 12.18
C ILE A 230 -9.67 -12.78 13.59
N SER A 231 -8.54 -12.74 14.30
CA SER A 231 -8.41 -13.37 15.62
C SER A 231 -8.98 -12.53 16.77
N SER A 232 -9.33 -11.27 16.52
CA SER A 232 -9.75 -10.28 17.53
C SER A 232 -8.74 -10.06 18.66
N LYS A 233 -7.50 -10.55 18.53
CA LYS A 233 -6.42 -10.25 19.46
C LYS A 233 -6.08 -8.77 19.45
N VAL A 234 -5.79 -8.21 20.61
CA VAL A 234 -5.41 -6.81 20.75
C VAL A 234 -3.94 -6.73 21.13
N PHE A 235 -3.17 -6.00 20.34
CA PHE A 235 -1.80 -5.60 20.65
C PHE A 235 -1.81 -4.16 21.15
N VAL A 236 -1.15 -3.92 22.28
CA VAL A 236 -0.97 -2.57 22.83
C VAL A 236 0.49 -2.40 23.21
N ASN A 237 1.11 -1.32 22.76
CA ASN A 237 2.48 -0.99 23.14
C ASN A 237 2.64 0.53 23.26
N THR A 238 3.46 0.97 24.20
CA THR A 238 3.73 2.38 24.48
C THR A 238 5.23 2.63 24.51
N LYS A 239 5.66 3.71 23.87
CA LYS A 239 7.05 4.18 23.90
C LYS A 239 7.11 5.67 24.20
N LYS A 240 8.31 6.16 24.55
CA LYS A 240 8.55 7.58 24.87
C LYS A 240 9.21 8.31 23.73
N LEU A 241 8.84 9.60 23.55
CA LEU A 241 9.47 10.59 22.69
C LEU A 241 10.18 11.64 23.57
N ILE A 242 11.31 12.14 23.14
CA ILE A 242 12.01 13.26 23.80
C ILE A 242 12.22 14.36 22.78
N LEU A 243 11.45 15.45 22.91
CA LEU A 243 11.56 16.65 22.08
C LEU A 243 12.56 17.61 22.68
N LEU A 244 13.55 18.00 21.90
CA LEU A 244 14.53 19.04 22.23
C LEU A 244 14.45 20.15 21.19
N LYS A 245 14.09 21.33 21.62
CA LYS A 245 14.14 22.57 20.79
C LYS A 245 15.29 23.42 21.22
#